data_44053d0a7571af9e1bc2bf975b0015c7
#
_entry.id   44053d0a7571af9e1bc2bf975b0015c7
#
_cell.length_a   1.000
_cell.length_b   1.000
_cell.length_c   1.000
_cell.angle_alpha   90.00
_cell.angle_beta   90.00
_cell.angle_gamma   90.00
#
_symmetry.space_group_name_H-M   'P 1'
#
loop_
_entity.id
_entity.type
_entity.pdbx_description
1 polymer ?
#
loop_
_entity_poly.entity_id
_entity_poly.type
_entity_poly.pdbx_seq_one_letter_code
_entity_poly.pdbx_strand_id
1 'polypeptide(L)'
;MYDENGILRYGGDFKERPSDYDFCGNGIVFADRTITPKMQEVKYCYQYIDMSIDDEIINIKNHYLFTDLSQFYFRIEFYCDGELVNGMDKKIECAPNSSYSFSNPYKISDNSKQYQVLIKVINKENHVVAHVQYLYL
;
A
#
# COMPACT_ATOMS: atom_id res chain seq x y z
N MET A 1 20.51 16.91 -5.82
CA MET A 1 21.21 16.58 -4.55
C MET A 1 21.61 17.87 -3.87
N TYR A 2 21.58 17.96 -2.53
CA TYR A 2 22.12 19.11 -1.81
C TYR A 2 23.65 18.96 -1.65
N ASP A 3 24.38 20.05 -1.83
CA ASP A 3 25.80 20.11 -1.55
C ASP A 3 26.10 20.28 -0.04
N GLU A 4 27.38 20.35 0.32
CA GLU A 4 27.84 20.54 1.71
C GLU A 4 27.36 21.85 2.36
N ASN A 5 26.94 22.83 1.56
CA ASN A 5 26.40 24.12 2.01
C ASN A 5 24.86 24.12 2.04
N GLY A 6 24.20 22.99 1.77
CA GLY A 6 22.75 22.88 1.70
C GLY A 6 22.12 23.51 0.45
N ILE A 7 22.91 23.77 -0.59
CA ILE A 7 22.43 24.31 -1.87
C ILE A 7 22.01 23.14 -2.77
N LEU A 8 20.80 23.22 -3.35
CA LEU A 8 20.33 22.24 -4.30
C LEU A 8 21.12 22.34 -5.60
N ARG A 9 21.74 21.23 -6.01
CA ARG A 9 22.54 21.09 -7.21
C ARG A 9 21.91 20.13 -8.19
N TYR A 10 22.11 20.40 -9.46
CA TYR A 10 21.68 19.59 -10.60
C TYR A 10 22.84 18.90 -11.28
N GLY A 11 22.55 18.13 -12.34
CA GLY A 11 23.56 17.53 -13.18
C GLY A 11 24.45 18.59 -13.85
N GLY A 12 25.77 18.36 -13.81
CA GLY A 12 26.79 19.29 -14.31
C GLY A 12 27.28 20.33 -13.30
N ASP A 13 26.59 20.53 -12.18
CA ASP A 13 27.03 21.44 -11.11
C ASP A 13 28.24 20.91 -10.35
N PHE A 14 28.45 19.60 -10.40
CA PHE A 14 29.62 18.92 -9.84
C PHE A 14 30.75 18.69 -10.89
N LYS A 15 30.65 19.40 -12.03
CA LYS A 15 31.62 19.36 -13.16
C LYS A 15 31.60 18.06 -13.97
N GLU A 16 30.64 17.18 -13.74
CA GLU A 16 30.45 15.97 -14.54
C GLU A 16 29.87 16.31 -15.94
N ARG A 17 30.33 15.59 -16.95
CA ARG A 17 29.86 15.68 -18.34
C ARG A 17 29.93 14.30 -19.01
N PRO A 18 28.92 13.90 -19.82
CA PRO A 18 27.66 14.63 -20.12
C PRO A 18 26.69 14.65 -18.95
N SER A 19 25.72 15.57 -18.96
CA SER A 19 24.66 15.64 -17.95
C SER A 19 23.37 16.19 -18.53
N ASP A 20 22.23 15.78 -17.95
CA ASP A 20 20.89 16.25 -18.33
C ASP A 20 20.48 17.51 -17.52
N TYR A 21 21.41 18.18 -16.88
CA TYR A 21 21.22 19.40 -16.07
C TYR A 21 20.14 19.24 -15.00
N ASP A 22 19.09 20.09 -15.03
CA ASP A 22 18.02 20.13 -14.05
C ASP A 22 16.94 19.03 -14.23
N PHE A 23 17.12 18.12 -15.19
CA PHE A 23 16.20 17.02 -15.45
C PHE A 23 16.33 15.86 -14.46
N CYS A 24 16.17 16.16 -13.16
CA CYS A 24 16.37 15.18 -12.10
C CYS A 24 15.33 15.26 -10.95
N GLY A 25 14.50 16.30 -10.90
CA GLY A 25 13.53 16.50 -9.83
C GLY A 25 12.11 16.07 -10.24
N ASN A 26 11.84 14.77 -10.36
CA ASN A 26 10.57 14.24 -10.89
C ASN A 26 9.38 14.33 -9.91
N GLY A 27 9.61 14.70 -8.64
CA GLY A 27 8.57 15.06 -7.68
C GLY A 27 7.86 13.90 -6.99
N ILE A 28 8.32 12.64 -7.13
CA ILE A 28 7.83 11.52 -6.31
C ILE A 28 8.43 11.61 -4.91
N VAL A 29 9.71 11.94 -4.83
CA VAL A 29 10.40 12.30 -3.59
C VAL A 29 11.10 13.65 -3.79
N PHE A 30 11.32 14.39 -2.72
CA PHE A 30 12.11 15.60 -2.76
C PHE A 30 13.62 15.29 -2.88
N ALA A 31 14.41 16.28 -3.24
CA ALA A 31 15.85 16.13 -3.43
C ALA A 31 16.61 15.73 -2.14
N ASP A 32 16.07 16.06 -0.98
CA ASP A 32 16.53 15.62 0.35
C ASP A 32 16.04 14.21 0.74
N ARG A 33 15.34 13.51 -0.18
CA ARG A 33 14.71 12.20 -0.02
C ARG A 33 13.47 12.20 0.88
N THR A 34 12.93 13.34 1.26
CA THR A 34 11.65 13.42 1.94
C THR A 34 10.55 12.86 1.03
N ILE A 35 9.72 11.98 1.59
CA ILE A 35 8.63 11.33 0.87
C ILE A 35 7.50 12.32 0.64
N THR A 36 7.03 12.43 -0.60
CA THR A 36 5.85 13.23 -0.94
C THR A 36 4.56 12.39 -0.79
N PRO A 37 3.38 13.03 -0.66
CA PRO A 37 2.10 12.33 -0.67
C PRO A 37 1.89 11.43 -1.91
N LYS A 38 2.46 11.78 -3.06
CA LYS A 38 2.42 10.98 -4.29
C LYS A 38 3.00 9.57 -4.13
N MET A 39 3.96 9.39 -3.21
CA MET A 39 4.56 8.09 -2.96
C MET A 39 3.54 7.07 -2.42
N GLN A 40 2.50 7.51 -1.72
CA GLN A 40 1.46 6.60 -1.25
C GLN A 40 0.67 6.02 -2.43
N GLU A 41 0.35 6.85 -3.43
CA GLU A 41 -0.31 6.38 -4.66
C GLU A 41 0.60 5.46 -5.48
N VAL A 42 1.89 5.80 -5.61
CA VAL A 42 2.88 4.93 -6.25
C VAL A 42 2.93 3.58 -5.57
N LYS A 43 2.98 3.56 -4.23
CA LYS A 43 2.97 2.32 -3.45
C LYS A 43 1.72 1.49 -3.71
N TYR A 44 0.55 2.12 -3.78
CA TYR A 44 -0.71 1.45 -4.08
C TYR A 44 -0.73 0.87 -5.49
N CYS A 45 -0.35 1.64 -6.50
CA CYS A 45 -0.34 1.20 -7.90
C CYS A 45 0.65 0.07 -8.18
N TYR A 46 1.73 -0.03 -7.42
CA TYR A 46 2.79 -1.05 -7.60
C TYR A 46 2.68 -2.23 -6.64
N GLN A 47 1.60 -2.38 -5.88
CA GLN A 47 1.42 -3.55 -5.02
C GLN A 47 1.20 -4.82 -5.86
N TYR A 48 1.76 -5.95 -5.38
CA TYR A 48 1.66 -7.26 -6.05
C TYR A 48 0.51 -8.12 -5.55
N ILE A 49 -0.35 -7.57 -4.73
CA ILE A 49 -1.52 -8.26 -4.17
C ILE A 49 -2.72 -7.37 -4.43
N ASP A 50 -3.58 -7.80 -5.35
CA ASP A 50 -4.86 -7.14 -5.54
C ASP A 50 -5.89 -7.69 -4.56
N MET A 51 -6.69 -6.83 -4.03
CA MET A 51 -7.76 -7.18 -3.12
C MET A 51 -9.03 -6.42 -3.50
N SER A 52 -10.15 -7.13 -3.50
CA SER A 52 -11.47 -6.52 -3.63
C SER A 52 -12.37 -7.01 -2.49
N ILE A 53 -13.16 -6.12 -1.99
CA ILE A 53 -14.08 -6.36 -0.88
C ILE A 53 -15.48 -5.99 -1.37
N ASP A 54 -16.43 -6.86 -1.11
CA ASP A 54 -17.85 -6.57 -1.20
C ASP A 54 -18.56 -6.97 0.11
N ASP A 55 -19.88 -6.87 0.15
CA ASP A 55 -20.67 -7.14 1.36
C ASP A 55 -20.56 -8.59 1.83
N GLU A 56 -20.25 -9.53 0.94
CA GLU A 56 -20.26 -10.96 1.24
C GLU A 56 -18.88 -11.60 1.19
N ILE A 57 -18.01 -11.15 0.27
CA ILE A 57 -16.77 -11.84 -0.09
C ILE A 57 -15.60 -10.87 -0.13
N ILE A 58 -14.47 -11.33 0.35
CA ILE A 58 -13.17 -10.70 0.16
C ILE A 58 -12.38 -11.57 -0.81
N ASN A 59 -12.00 -11.00 -1.94
CA ASN A 59 -11.19 -11.64 -2.96
C ASN A 59 -9.76 -11.13 -2.91
N ILE A 60 -8.79 -12.02 -3.04
CA ILE A 60 -7.37 -11.73 -3.04
C ILE A 60 -6.76 -12.38 -4.27
N LYS A 61 -5.97 -11.63 -5.01
CA LYS A 61 -5.20 -12.13 -6.15
C LYS A 61 -3.72 -11.89 -5.92
N ASN A 62 -2.96 -12.97 -5.96
CA ASN A 62 -1.52 -12.96 -5.80
C ASN A 62 -0.85 -12.78 -7.18
N HIS A 63 -0.23 -11.64 -7.42
CA HIS A 63 0.53 -11.35 -8.64
C HIS A 63 2.03 -11.64 -8.52
N TYR A 64 2.50 -12.09 -7.36
CA TYR A 64 3.89 -12.54 -7.25
C TYR A 64 4.14 -13.74 -8.17
N LEU A 65 5.31 -13.79 -8.77
CA LEU A 65 5.72 -14.90 -9.64
C LEU A 65 6.23 -16.12 -8.84
N PHE A 66 6.81 -15.87 -7.65
CA PHE A 66 7.52 -16.92 -6.89
C PHE A 66 7.19 -16.89 -5.39
N THR A 67 6.33 -15.97 -4.92
CA THR A 67 6.06 -15.78 -3.49
C THR A 67 4.65 -16.23 -3.14
N ASP A 68 4.52 -17.21 -2.25
CA ASP A 68 3.26 -17.59 -1.64
C ASP A 68 2.86 -16.59 -0.56
N LEU A 69 1.55 -16.29 -0.45
CA LEU A 69 1.04 -15.30 0.51
C LEU A 69 1.11 -15.75 1.97
N SER A 70 1.39 -17.03 2.27
CA SER A 70 1.66 -17.51 3.65
C SER A 70 2.86 -16.83 4.32
N GLN A 71 3.72 -16.17 3.52
CA GLN A 71 4.86 -15.40 4.04
C GLN A 71 4.44 -14.06 4.68
N PHE A 72 3.22 -13.64 4.45
CA PHE A 72 2.63 -12.40 4.98
C PHE A 72 1.57 -12.70 6.03
N TYR A 73 1.15 -11.68 6.76
CA TYR A 73 -0.10 -11.71 7.50
C TYR A 73 -1.01 -10.56 7.06
N PHE A 74 -2.29 -10.84 7.10
CA PHE A 74 -3.34 -9.93 6.69
C PHE A 74 -4.01 -9.40 7.95
N ARG A 75 -3.87 -8.09 8.19
CA ARG A 75 -4.61 -7.41 9.23
C ARG A 75 -5.87 -6.82 8.63
N ILE A 76 -7.02 -7.28 9.11
CA ILE A 76 -8.34 -6.85 8.67
C ILE A 76 -8.93 -6.01 9.80
N GLU A 77 -9.17 -4.74 9.54
CA GLU A 77 -9.66 -3.77 10.52
C GLU A 77 -11.05 -3.28 10.09
N PHE A 78 -11.97 -3.23 11.03
CA PHE A 78 -13.34 -2.75 10.83
C PHE A 78 -13.57 -1.49 11.64
N TYR A 79 -13.99 -0.45 10.97
CA TYR A 79 -14.23 0.87 11.54
C TYR A 79 -15.71 1.23 11.45
N CYS A 80 -16.21 1.98 12.43
CA CYS A 80 -17.52 2.60 12.46
C CYS A 80 -17.35 4.08 12.83
N ASP A 81 -17.85 4.99 11.99
CA ASP A 81 -17.72 6.44 12.18
C ASP A 81 -16.27 6.89 12.42
N GLY A 82 -15.31 6.22 11.78
CA GLY A 82 -13.87 6.50 11.89
C GLY A 82 -13.17 5.86 13.10
N GLU A 83 -13.90 5.19 14.00
CA GLU A 83 -13.33 4.49 15.15
C GLU A 83 -13.15 3.00 14.87
N LEU A 84 -12.01 2.45 15.28
CA LEU A 84 -11.73 1.02 15.17
C LEU A 84 -12.64 0.23 16.12
N VAL A 85 -13.55 -0.57 15.56
CA VAL A 85 -14.49 -1.39 16.33
C VAL A 85 -13.95 -2.79 16.55
N ASN A 86 -13.31 -3.36 15.51
CA ASN A 86 -12.78 -4.72 15.55
C ASN A 86 -11.58 -4.86 14.62
N GLY A 87 -10.72 -5.84 14.90
CA GLY A 87 -9.57 -6.17 14.09
C GLY A 87 -9.17 -7.63 14.26
N MET A 88 -8.73 -8.25 13.18
CA MET A 88 -8.24 -9.62 13.20
C MET A 88 -7.02 -9.78 12.30
N ASP A 89 -6.13 -10.68 12.69
CA ASP A 89 -5.02 -11.12 11.85
C ASP A 89 -5.35 -12.47 11.23
N LYS A 90 -5.07 -12.62 9.94
CA LYS A 90 -5.32 -13.84 9.18
C LYS A 90 -4.07 -14.25 8.41
N LYS A 91 -3.75 -15.54 8.45
CA LYS A 91 -2.80 -16.17 7.54
C LYS A 91 -3.58 -16.71 6.32
N ILE A 92 -3.03 -16.47 5.15
CA ILE A 92 -3.63 -16.89 3.87
C ILE A 92 -2.57 -17.63 3.06
N GLU A 93 -2.90 -18.86 2.67
CA GLU A 93 -2.11 -19.64 1.73
C GLU A 93 -2.67 -19.39 0.33
N CYS A 94 -1.89 -18.74 -0.51
CA CYS A 94 -2.26 -18.47 -1.90
C CYS A 94 -1.00 -18.50 -2.74
N ALA A 95 -0.90 -19.53 -3.57
CA ALA A 95 0.25 -19.76 -4.44
C ALA A 95 0.49 -18.57 -5.40
N PRO A 96 1.70 -18.44 -5.97
CA PRO A 96 1.98 -17.46 -7.01
C PRO A 96 0.98 -17.55 -8.17
N ASN A 97 0.60 -16.40 -8.72
CA ASN A 97 -0.38 -16.25 -9.82
C ASN A 97 -1.75 -16.89 -9.57
N SER A 98 -2.14 -17.05 -8.30
CA SER A 98 -3.41 -17.66 -7.89
C SER A 98 -4.33 -16.66 -7.21
N SER A 99 -5.57 -17.08 -6.97
CA SER A 99 -6.56 -16.30 -6.25
C SER A 99 -7.07 -17.07 -5.04
N TYR A 100 -7.47 -16.34 -4.02
CA TYR A 100 -8.07 -16.84 -2.80
C TYR A 100 -9.26 -15.97 -2.41
N SER A 101 -10.35 -16.58 -1.96
CA SER A 101 -11.54 -15.85 -1.52
C SER A 101 -12.04 -16.40 -0.20
N PHE A 102 -12.60 -15.52 0.62
CA PHE A 102 -13.24 -15.91 1.88
C PHE A 102 -14.40 -14.97 2.20
N SER A 103 -15.31 -15.44 3.06
CA SER A 103 -16.46 -14.63 3.46
C SER A 103 -16.03 -13.39 4.22
N ASN A 104 -16.63 -12.25 3.90
CA ASN A 104 -16.45 -11.02 4.66
C ASN A 104 -17.00 -11.23 6.08
N PRO A 105 -16.19 -11.13 7.14
CA PRO A 105 -16.63 -11.38 8.50
C PRO A 105 -17.48 -10.24 9.08
N TYR A 106 -17.50 -9.09 8.41
CA TYR A 106 -18.18 -7.89 8.88
C TYR A 106 -19.45 -7.65 8.10
N LYS A 107 -20.54 -7.41 8.83
CA LYS A 107 -21.85 -7.06 8.26
C LYS A 107 -22.33 -5.76 8.85
N ILE A 108 -22.95 -4.94 8.03
CA ILE A 108 -23.60 -3.72 8.46
C ILE A 108 -24.88 -4.10 9.18
N SER A 109 -25.12 -3.49 10.34
CA SER A 109 -26.32 -3.65 11.11
C SER A 109 -27.18 -2.37 11.21
N ASP A 110 -26.57 -1.22 10.91
CA ASP A 110 -27.21 0.10 11.07
C ASP A 110 -26.79 1.02 9.92
N ASN A 111 -27.70 1.26 8.99
CA ASN A 111 -27.46 2.10 7.80
C ASN A 111 -27.37 3.61 8.12
N SER A 112 -27.50 4.02 9.37
CA SER A 112 -27.33 5.42 9.78
C SER A 112 -25.86 5.79 10.06
N LYS A 113 -24.96 4.80 10.05
CA LYS A 113 -23.51 4.96 10.36
C LYS A 113 -22.65 4.67 9.16
N GLN A 114 -21.45 5.23 9.17
CA GLN A 114 -20.45 4.94 8.16
C GLN A 114 -19.55 3.78 8.60
N TYR A 115 -19.46 2.76 7.76
CA TYR A 115 -18.61 1.61 8.02
C TYR A 115 -17.50 1.49 6.98
N GLN A 116 -16.36 1.01 7.44
CA GLN A 116 -15.18 0.82 6.61
C GLN A 116 -14.46 -0.47 6.98
N VAL A 117 -14.03 -1.22 5.98
CA VAL A 117 -13.06 -2.30 6.13
C VAL A 117 -11.73 -1.87 5.52
N LEU A 118 -10.66 -2.03 6.26
CA LEU A 118 -9.29 -1.79 5.81
C LEU A 118 -8.50 -3.08 5.96
N ILE A 119 -7.94 -3.58 4.87
CA ILE A 119 -7.04 -4.74 4.87
C ILE A 119 -5.62 -4.26 4.59
N LYS A 120 -4.70 -4.63 5.46
CA LYS A 120 -3.25 -4.40 5.30
C LYS A 120 -2.55 -5.74 5.19
N VAL A 121 -1.71 -5.90 4.19
CA VAL A 121 -0.82 -7.05 4.05
C VAL A 121 0.55 -6.66 4.55
N ILE A 122 1.08 -7.40 5.50
CA ILE A 122 2.25 -7.03 6.27
C ILE A 122 3.29 -8.14 6.15
N ASN A 123 4.53 -7.76 5.85
CA ASN A 123 5.65 -8.69 5.74
C ASN A 123 6.30 -9.00 7.12
N LYS A 124 7.28 -9.87 7.14
CA LYS A 124 8.01 -10.29 8.37
C LYS A 124 8.76 -9.13 9.06
N GLU A 125 9.08 -8.08 8.30
CA GLU A 125 9.77 -6.88 8.79
C GLU A 125 8.79 -5.82 9.30
N ASN A 126 7.50 -6.17 9.40
CA ASN A 126 6.41 -5.29 9.82
C ASN A 126 6.13 -4.11 8.86
N HIS A 127 6.45 -4.27 7.57
CA HIS A 127 6.09 -3.28 6.55
C HIS A 127 4.78 -3.66 5.87
N VAL A 128 3.90 -2.69 5.68
CA VAL A 128 2.70 -2.84 4.85
C VAL A 128 3.13 -2.86 3.39
N VAL A 129 2.94 -3.99 2.70
CA VAL A 129 3.31 -4.20 1.28
C VAL A 129 2.14 -4.04 0.33
N ALA A 130 0.91 -4.21 0.81
CA ALA A 130 -0.32 -3.95 0.08
C ALA A 130 -1.44 -3.56 1.03
N HIS A 131 -2.43 -2.83 0.53
CA HIS A 131 -3.62 -2.50 1.30
C HIS A 131 -4.82 -2.26 0.38
N VAL A 132 -6.01 -2.41 0.92
CA VAL A 132 -7.29 -2.04 0.29
C VAL A 132 -8.22 -1.49 1.35
N GLN A 133 -9.04 -0.53 0.94
CA GLN A 133 -10.09 0.06 1.75
C GLN A 133 -11.43 -0.09 1.04
N TYR A 134 -12.46 -0.44 1.78
CA TYR A 134 -13.82 -0.51 1.30
C TYR A 134 -14.73 0.29 2.24
N LEU A 135 -15.53 1.18 1.66
CA LEU A 135 -16.53 1.95 2.36
C LEU A 135 -17.91 1.37 2.03
N TYR A 136 -18.65 1.04 3.05
CA TYR A 136 -20.05 0.71 2.91
C TYR A 136 -20.86 2.01 2.79
N LEU A 137 -21.61 2.15 1.72
CA LEU A 137 -22.42 3.34 1.38
C LEU A 137 -23.91 3.06 1.59
#